data_dbdde3621f612a0b0c4cc7c9ab6d2785
#
_entry.id   dbdde3621f612a0b0c4cc7c9ab6d2785
#
_cell.length_a   1.000
_cell.length_b   1.000
_cell.length_c   1.000
_cell.angle_alpha   90.00
_cell.angle_beta   90.00
_cell.angle_gamma   90.00
#
_symmetry.space_group_name_H-M   'P 1'
#
loop_
_entity.id
_entity.type
_entity.pdbx_description
1 polymer ?
#
loop_
_entity_poly.entity_id
_entity_poly.type
_entity_poly.pdbx_seq_one_letter_code
_entity_poly.pdbx_strand_id
1 'polypeptide(L)'
;MNTISKLGNVKLTQILLVVFFNLLFVQTKAQLVINEGSNKNYPTLLDEDGDYEDWIEIYNAGPTAIDLFNYSLSDNSIPGEWSFPHQIIQPSEYIIVFCSGKDRFASSPFTNVLTDSTFTPQTGWNTHHFTTPFYWDGVSNIVLNLCTYNPFYQCNSIHSQSSTIYNSATIALNYPGSACGFSGGSNAQQRPNIRFNSINVGSGTLQNGYYDYPSAYSNWYEGARQQYLYTASELISAGLSAGNIDSLAFDVIATCPTNFQLFELSLANTGINSLQTNFIPPTGVRNHTNFKISSNGETIKLYNPSNVLVSSLNVNCGQGVGVSIGSFPDSAPNIQKFGTPTPGATNNFSTPFTNYAIAPLFSMVGGVYTSGFTVSITDPNSPSANVFYTLDGSDPDTTSSLWNGTSIPISQTTVLRARAFINGYLPSTTSTASYLFNLNHITPIISVITDTSNLYGPNGMFDNPTLDLLKPAYVEYFDSTANHNLIHSGKTGIMMGWRVVSTFTCTKSISYQF
;
A
#
# COMPACT_ATOMS: atom_id res chain seq x y z
N MET A 1 -57.76 -53.75 6.70
CA MET A 1 -56.82 -53.12 7.61
C MET A 1 -55.37 -53.38 7.17
N ASN A 2 -55.00 -53.17 5.88
CA ASN A 2 -53.64 -53.46 5.41
C ASN A 2 -53.19 -52.59 4.23
N THR A 3 -53.59 -51.26 4.24
CA THR A 3 -53.22 -50.38 3.12
C THR A 3 -52.66 -49.02 3.57
N ILE A 4 -52.47 -48.78 4.88
CA ILE A 4 -52.00 -47.46 5.41
C ILE A 4 -50.51 -47.47 5.84
N SER A 5 -49.86 -48.64 5.95
CA SER A 5 -48.46 -48.72 6.42
C SER A 5 -47.38 -48.56 5.33
N LYS A 6 -47.73 -48.54 4.03
CA LYS A 6 -46.74 -48.42 2.95
C LYS A 6 -46.49 -46.98 2.46
N LEU A 7 -47.37 -46.02 2.77
CA LEU A 7 -47.20 -44.62 2.35
C LEU A 7 -46.34 -43.75 3.32
N GLY A 8 -46.18 -44.18 4.59
CA GLY A 8 -45.39 -43.44 5.57
C GLY A 8 -43.87 -43.56 5.37
N ASN A 9 -43.41 -44.74 4.91
CA ASN A 9 -41.96 -44.98 4.79
C ASN A 9 -41.33 -44.38 3.53
N VAL A 10 -42.10 -44.16 2.46
CA VAL A 10 -41.58 -43.56 1.22
C VAL A 10 -41.35 -42.03 1.40
N LYS A 11 -42.23 -41.35 2.13
CA LYS A 11 -42.07 -39.90 2.41
C LYS A 11 -40.94 -39.60 3.37
N LEU A 12 -40.72 -40.43 4.36
CA LEU A 12 -39.63 -40.23 5.33
C LEU A 12 -38.25 -40.46 4.70
N THR A 13 -38.13 -41.48 3.81
CA THR A 13 -36.88 -41.78 3.10
C THR A 13 -36.54 -40.72 2.06
N GLN A 14 -37.54 -40.15 1.36
CA GLN A 14 -37.30 -39.06 0.41
C GLN A 14 -36.97 -37.73 1.13
N ILE A 15 -37.58 -37.44 2.27
CA ILE A 15 -37.23 -36.24 3.07
C ILE A 15 -35.83 -36.40 3.66
N LEU A 16 -35.45 -37.57 4.17
CA LEU A 16 -34.08 -37.85 4.63
C LEU A 16 -33.05 -37.76 3.49
N LEU A 17 -33.36 -38.27 2.31
CA LEU A 17 -32.46 -38.21 1.15
C LEU A 17 -32.28 -36.78 0.64
N VAL A 18 -33.35 -35.96 0.61
CA VAL A 18 -33.28 -34.53 0.23
C VAL A 18 -32.54 -33.73 1.28
N VAL A 19 -32.69 -34.00 2.57
CA VAL A 19 -31.94 -33.34 3.65
C VAL A 19 -30.48 -33.77 3.64
N PHE A 20 -30.20 -35.08 3.37
CA PHE A 20 -28.83 -35.58 3.25
C PHE A 20 -28.13 -35.09 1.97
N PHE A 21 -28.86 -34.92 0.85
CA PHE A 21 -28.31 -34.37 -0.40
C PHE A 21 -28.06 -32.85 -0.28
N ASN A 22 -28.87 -32.11 0.48
CA ASN A 22 -28.59 -30.70 0.77
C ASN A 22 -27.46 -30.49 1.79
N LEU A 23 -27.18 -31.46 2.65
CA LEU A 23 -26.03 -31.44 3.55
C LEU A 23 -24.70 -31.82 2.86
N LEU A 24 -24.76 -32.46 1.69
CA LEU A 24 -23.58 -32.85 0.90
C LEU A 24 -23.11 -31.78 -0.10
N PHE A 25 -23.89 -30.72 -0.29
CA PHE A 25 -23.50 -29.53 -1.05
C PHE A 25 -23.28 -28.29 -0.18
N VAL A 26 -22.71 -28.47 1.01
CA VAL A 26 -21.95 -27.36 1.60
C VAL A 26 -20.71 -27.23 0.71
N GLN A 27 -20.80 -26.38 -0.30
CA GLN A 27 -19.57 -25.86 -0.93
C GLN A 27 -18.76 -25.28 0.23
N THR A 28 -17.69 -25.96 0.59
CA THR A 28 -16.69 -25.39 1.48
C THR A 28 -16.13 -24.19 0.74
N LYS A 29 -16.66 -23.00 1.05
CA LYS A 29 -16.03 -21.78 0.58
C LYS A 29 -14.57 -21.85 1.00
N ALA A 30 -13.69 -21.44 0.12
CA ALA A 30 -12.29 -21.28 0.48
C ALA A 30 -12.24 -20.42 1.75
N GLN A 31 -11.53 -20.87 2.77
CA GLN A 31 -11.46 -20.15 4.03
C GLN A 31 -10.72 -18.83 3.85
N LEU A 32 -9.63 -18.83 3.07
CA LEU A 32 -8.89 -17.63 2.68
C LEU A 32 -9.15 -17.31 1.22
N VAL A 33 -9.43 -16.05 0.92
CA VAL A 33 -9.63 -15.57 -0.45
C VAL A 33 -8.85 -14.26 -0.68
N ILE A 34 -8.36 -14.06 -1.91
CA ILE A 34 -7.99 -12.73 -2.36
C ILE A 34 -9.30 -12.03 -2.72
N ASN A 35 -9.74 -11.11 -1.86
CA ASN A 35 -11.07 -10.53 -1.88
C ASN A 35 -11.17 -9.30 -2.79
N GLU A 36 -10.12 -8.47 -2.81
CA GLU A 36 -10.06 -7.23 -3.58
C GLU A 36 -8.62 -6.94 -3.99
N GLY A 37 -8.41 -6.10 -5.02
CA GLY A 37 -7.09 -5.61 -5.41
C GLY A 37 -7.16 -4.47 -6.40
N SER A 38 -6.07 -3.71 -6.49
CA SER A 38 -5.90 -2.60 -7.43
C SER A 38 -4.49 -2.58 -8.01
N ASN A 39 -4.39 -2.50 -9.34
CA ASN A 39 -3.14 -2.31 -10.08
C ASN A 39 -2.99 -0.87 -10.61
N LYS A 40 -3.76 0.07 -10.08
CA LYS A 40 -3.72 1.51 -10.39
C LYS A 40 -4.17 2.32 -9.18
N ASN A 41 -3.51 2.07 -8.06
CA ASN A 41 -3.82 2.69 -6.77
C ASN A 41 -3.36 4.15 -6.73
N TYR A 42 -4.22 5.08 -7.15
CA TYR A 42 -4.03 6.51 -6.95
C TYR A 42 -5.40 7.21 -7.03
N PRO A 43 -5.82 8.02 -6.06
CA PRO A 43 -5.18 8.39 -4.79
C PRO A 43 -5.77 7.63 -3.57
N THR A 44 -6.04 6.31 -3.67
CA THR A 44 -6.89 5.59 -2.70
C THR A 44 -6.16 5.24 -1.41
N LEU A 45 -5.01 4.56 -1.49
CA LEU A 45 -4.33 3.98 -0.35
C LEU A 45 -2.83 4.24 -0.40
N LEU A 46 -2.31 4.96 0.60
CA LEU A 46 -0.87 5.14 0.81
C LEU A 46 -0.30 3.99 1.64
N ASP A 47 0.92 3.57 1.33
CA ASP A 47 1.71 2.77 2.23
C ASP A 47 2.35 3.64 3.34
N GLU A 48 3.17 3.04 4.19
CA GLU A 48 3.84 3.74 5.29
C GLU A 48 4.98 4.68 4.85
N ASP A 49 5.45 4.55 3.61
CA ASP A 49 6.46 5.44 3.02
C ASP A 49 5.79 6.66 2.35
N GLY A 50 4.46 6.66 2.23
CA GLY A 50 3.70 7.68 1.53
C GLY A 50 3.56 7.45 0.04
N ASP A 51 3.83 6.21 -0.43
CA ASP A 51 3.71 5.82 -1.84
C ASP A 51 2.34 5.21 -2.13
N TYR A 52 1.82 5.44 -3.34
CA TYR A 52 0.63 4.77 -3.86
C TYR A 52 1.04 3.48 -4.60
N GLU A 53 1.33 2.43 -3.85
CA GLU A 53 1.69 1.13 -4.41
C GLU A 53 0.45 0.28 -4.73
N ASP A 54 0.52 -0.60 -5.72
CA ASP A 54 -0.52 -1.57 -6.02
C ASP A 54 -0.73 -2.51 -4.84
N TRP A 55 -1.95 -3.02 -4.66
CA TRP A 55 -2.29 -3.82 -3.49
C TRP A 55 -3.31 -4.91 -3.79
N ILE A 56 -3.31 -5.92 -2.93
CA ILE A 56 -4.36 -6.91 -2.80
C ILE A 56 -4.83 -6.97 -1.35
N GLU A 57 -6.03 -7.49 -1.17
CA GLU A 57 -6.63 -7.76 0.13
C GLU A 57 -6.92 -9.25 0.27
N ILE A 58 -6.50 -9.83 1.39
CA ILE A 58 -6.82 -11.20 1.77
C ILE A 58 -7.90 -11.14 2.85
N TYR A 59 -8.93 -11.94 2.70
CA TYR A 59 -10.08 -12.05 3.60
C TYR A 59 -10.19 -13.47 4.15
N ASN A 60 -10.37 -13.60 5.48
CA ASN A 60 -10.71 -14.86 6.11
C ASN A 60 -12.24 -15.03 6.17
N ALA A 61 -12.79 -15.75 5.20
CA ALA A 61 -14.22 -16.06 5.12
C ALA A 61 -14.64 -17.24 6.02
N GLY A 62 -13.68 -17.87 6.69
CA GLY A 62 -13.91 -19.04 7.56
C GLY A 62 -14.27 -18.65 8.99
N PRO A 63 -14.68 -19.62 9.81
CA PRO A 63 -15.09 -19.41 11.19
C PRO A 63 -13.93 -19.46 12.20
N THR A 64 -12.71 -19.76 11.75
CA THR A 64 -11.54 -19.93 12.63
C THR A 64 -10.40 -19.02 12.21
N ALA A 65 -9.60 -18.59 13.18
CA ALA A 65 -8.37 -17.89 12.92
C ALA A 65 -7.37 -18.78 12.14
N ILE A 66 -6.59 -18.18 11.27
CA ILE A 66 -5.56 -18.84 10.47
C ILE A 66 -4.23 -18.14 10.70
N ASP A 67 -3.17 -18.91 10.94
CA ASP A 67 -1.81 -18.41 10.83
C ASP A 67 -1.38 -18.48 9.35
N LEU A 68 -1.01 -17.36 8.79
CA LEU A 68 -0.57 -17.24 7.40
C LEU A 68 0.86 -17.78 7.17
N PHE A 69 1.54 -18.26 8.21
CA PHE A 69 2.91 -18.76 8.10
C PHE A 69 3.04 -19.78 6.96
N ASN A 70 4.00 -19.52 6.06
CA ASN A 70 4.24 -20.30 4.85
C ASN A 70 3.09 -20.35 3.82
N TYR A 71 1.99 -19.61 4.00
CA TYR A 71 1.17 -19.26 2.83
C TYR A 71 2.00 -18.36 1.92
N SER A 72 1.79 -18.42 0.62
CA SER A 72 2.57 -17.62 -0.32
C SER A 72 1.72 -16.96 -1.39
N LEU A 73 2.19 -15.79 -1.83
CA LEU A 73 1.67 -15.08 -2.98
C LEU A 73 2.62 -15.24 -4.18
N SER A 74 2.04 -15.17 -5.38
CA SER A 74 2.79 -15.22 -6.63
C SER A 74 2.03 -14.46 -7.73
N ASP A 75 2.74 -13.68 -8.54
CA ASP A 75 2.26 -13.05 -9.76
C ASP A 75 2.38 -13.97 -10.99
N ASN A 76 3.05 -15.10 -10.83
CA ASN A 76 3.25 -16.12 -11.84
C ASN A 76 2.65 -17.49 -11.40
N SER A 77 3.14 -18.59 -11.91
CA SER A 77 2.62 -19.94 -11.55
C SER A 77 3.55 -20.72 -10.62
N ILE A 78 4.51 -20.05 -9.98
CA ILE A 78 5.49 -20.67 -9.11
C ILE A 78 5.08 -20.41 -7.64
N PRO A 79 4.65 -21.43 -6.88
CA PRO A 79 4.36 -21.27 -5.46
C PRO A 79 5.61 -20.83 -4.67
N GLY A 80 5.44 -20.05 -3.61
CA GLY A 80 6.53 -19.66 -2.71
C GLY A 80 7.34 -18.46 -3.16
N GLU A 81 6.89 -17.69 -4.16
CA GLU A 81 7.61 -16.50 -4.63
C GLU A 81 7.76 -15.45 -3.53
N TRP A 82 6.70 -15.21 -2.76
CA TRP A 82 6.73 -14.41 -1.55
C TRP A 82 5.89 -15.10 -0.47
N SER A 83 6.48 -15.43 0.67
CA SER A 83 5.81 -16.21 1.72
C SER A 83 5.52 -15.33 2.93
N PHE A 84 4.33 -15.50 3.50
CA PHE A 84 3.96 -14.79 4.72
C PHE A 84 4.80 -15.23 5.92
N PRO A 85 5.16 -14.32 6.81
CA PRO A 85 5.65 -14.63 8.15
C PRO A 85 4.50 -15.16 9.03
N HIS A 86 4.78 -15.46 10.28
CA HIS A 86 3.73 -15.68 11.27
C HIS A 86 2.84 -14.43 11.39
N GLN A 87 1.60 -14.57 10.98
CA GLN A 87 0.58 -13.53 11.07
C GLN A 87 -0.79 -14.17 11.15
N ILE A 88 -1.49 -13.91 12.25
CA ILE A 88 -2.83 -14.43 12.46
C ILE A 88 -3.86 -13.54 11.75
N ILE A 89 -4.74 -14.14 10.96
CA ILE A 89 -5.92 -13.49 10.41
C ILE A 89 -7.18 -14.07 11.07
N GLN A 90 -7.91 -13.22 11.80
CA GLN A 90 -9.12 -13.63 12.51
C GLN A 90 -10.28 -13.90 11.55
N PRO A 91 -11.35 -14.62 11.99
CA PRO A 91 -12.58 -14.74 11.20
C PRO A 91 -13.14 -13.36 10.83
N SER A 92 -13.51 -13.20 9.56
CA SER A 92 -14.02 -11.93 8.99
C SER A 92 -13.03 -10.76 9.00
N GLU A 93 -11.75 -11.02 9.17
CA GLU A 93 -10.70 -10.01 9.09
C GLU A 93 -10.14 -9.88 7.66
N TYR A 94 -9.61 -8.69 7.35
CA TYR A 94 -8.98 -8.32 6.09
C TYR A 94 -7.52 -7.95 6.34
N ILE A 95 -6.63 -8.42 5.47
CA ILE A 95 -5.21 -8.05 5.47
C ILE A 95 -4.84 -7.46 4.12
N ILE A 96 -4.34 -6.22 4.14
CA ILE A 96 -3.79 -5.56 2.94
C ILE A 96 -2.33 -5.99 2.75
N VAL A 97 -2.00 -6.33 1.51
CA VAL A 97 -0.64 -6.62 1.06
C VAL A 97 -0.32 -5.71 -0.13
N PHE A 98 0.69 -4.88 0.01
CA PHE A 98 1.18 -4.08 -1.09
C PHE A 98 2.05 -4.89 -2.04
N CYS A 99 1.74 -4.88 -3.31
CA CYS A 99 2.53 -5.51 -4.37
C CYS A 99 3.53 -4.49 -4.92
N SER A 100 4.54 -4.16 -4.13
CA SER A 100 5.42 -3.00 -4.33
C SER A 100 6.86 -3.34 -4.72
N GLY A 101 7.25 -4.63 -4.61
CA GLY A 101 8.64 -5.04 -4.77
C GLY A 101 9.56 -4.67 -3.60
N LYS A 102 9.04 -4.09 -2.51
CA LYS A 102 9.84 -3.64 -1.35
C LYS A 102 10.26 -4.80 -0.43
N ASP A 103 9.64 -5.98 -0.56
CA ASP A 103 9.94 -7.21 0.20
C ASP A 103 9.98 -6.98 1.72
N ARG A 104 8.87 -6.53 2.28
CA ARG A 104 8.71 -6.22 3.72
C ARG A 104 7.64 -7.09 4.36
N PHE A 105 7.83 -7.38 5.65
CA PHE A 105 6.85 -8.11 6.45
C PHE A 105 6.15 -7.18 7.44
N ALA A 106 4.88 -7.48 7.72
CA ALA A 106 4.08 -6.69 8.64
C ALA A 106 4.70 -6.60 10.03
N SER A 107 4.60 -5.44 10.64
CA SER A 107 4.81 -5.23 12.07
C SER A 107 3.64 -4.48 12.66
N SER A 108 3.28 -4.82 13.90
CA SER A 108 2.29 -4.03 14.65
C SER A 108 2.83 -2.63 14.94
N PRO A 109 1.97 -1.65 15.22
CA PRO A 109 2.40 -0.40 15.83
C PRO A 109 3.18 -0.65 17.12
N PHE A 110 4.15 0.21 17.41
CA PHE A 110 4.88 0.12 18.68
C PHE A 110 3.98 0.51 19.86
N THR A 111 3.97 -0.34 20.87
CA THR A 111 3.40 -0.01 22.19
C THR A 111 4.48 0.64 23.03
N ASN A 112 4.32 1.91 23.41
CA ASN A 112 5.18 2.53 24.42
C ASN A 112 4.89 1.87 25.77
N VAL A 113 5.87 1.17 26.31
CA VAL A 113 5.75 0.41 27.56
C VAL A 113 6.35 1.14 28.74
N LEU A 114 7.28 2.07 28.49
CA LEU A 114 7.92 2.87 29.54
C LEU A 114 8.49 4.17 28.97
N THR A 115 8.29 5.26 29.71
CA THR A 115 9.04 6.50 29.55
C THR A 115 9.53 6.94 30.93
N ASP A 116 10.86 7.06 31.09
CA ASP A 116 11.51 7.48 32.32
C ASP A 116 12.41 8.71 32.03
N SER A 117 12.36 9.71 32.88
CA SER A 117 13.14 10.96 32.75
C SER A 117 14.27 11.08 33.77
N THR A 118 14.49 10.05 34.59
CA THR A 118 15.46 10.14 35.71
C THR A 118 16.24 8.84 35.96
N PHE A 119 16.32 7.96 34.97
CA PHE A 119 16.94 6.66 35.11
C PHE A 119 18.48 6.75 35.13
N THR A 120 19.10 6.07 36.10
CA THR A 120 20.55 5.90 36.21
C THR A 120 20.92 4.41 36.23
N PRO A 121 21.70 3.91 35.25
CA PRO A 121 22.10 2.51 35.21
C PRO A 121 22.96 2.09 36.41
N GLN A 122 22.75 0.84 36.88
CA GLN A 122 23.56 0.17 37.89
C GLN A 122 24.22 -1.08 37.31
N THR A 123 25.30 -1.57 37.92
CA THR A 123 25.90 -2.85 37.56
C THR A 123 24.96 -4.01 37.89
N GLY A 124 24.87 -5.01 37.01
CA GLY A 124 23.92 -6.12 37.07
C GLY A 124 22.63 -5.87 36.27
N TRP A 125 21.61 -6.64 36.58
CA TRP A 125 20.32 -6.55 35.88
C TRP A 125 19.54 -5.30 36.29
N ASN A 126 19.31 -4.41 35.33
CA ASN A 126 18.51 -3.20 35.49
C ASN A 126 17.10 -3.47 34.97
N THR A 127 16.16 -3.71 35.89
CA THR A 127 14.77 -4.06 35.55
C THR A 127 13.93 -2.82 35.39
N HIS A 128 13.26 -2.72 34.24
CA HIS A 128 12.27 -1.71 33.91
C HIS A 128 10.89 -2.35 33.94
N HIS A 129 10.05 -1.94 34.89
CA HIS A 129 8.66 -2.35 34.97
C HIS A 129 7.82 -1.49 34.03
N PHE A 130 7.00 -2.14 33.21
CA PHE A 130 6.20 -1.45 32.20
C PHE A 130 5.01 -0.72 32.82
N THR A 131 4.75 0.49 32.35
CA THR A 131 3.51 1.22 32.67
C THR A 131 2.31 0.67 31.91
N THR A 132 2.56 0.10 30.73
CA THR A 132 1.58 -0.58 29.88
C THR A 132 2.12 -1.96 29.52
N PRO A 133 1.49 -3.07 29.94
CA PRO A 133 1.91 -4.41 29.56
C PRO A 133 1.93 -4.59 28.04
N PHE A 134 2.92 -5.33 27.55
CA PHE A 134 3.00 -5.71 26.14
C PHE A 134 2.54 -7.15 25.96
N TYR A 135 1.54 -7.39 25.11
CA TYR A 135 1.08 -8.74 24.80
C TYR A 135 1.90 -9.34 23.66
N TRP A 136 2.63 -10.43 23.94
CA TRP A 136 3.29 -11.23 22.93
C TRP A 136 2.39 -12.40 22.53
N ASP A 137 2.22 -12.60 21.21
CA ASP A 137 1.32 -13.62 20.63
C ASP A 137 1.89 -15.05 20.66
N GLY A 138 3.17 -15.22 21.01
CA GLY A 138 3.85 -16.52 21.07
C GLY A 138 4.40 -17.02 19.74
N VAL A 139 4.20 -16.29 18.64
CA VAL A 139 4.61 -16.70 17.28
C VAL A 139 5.38 -15.63 16.52
N SER A 140 5.11 -14.37 16.78
CA SER A 140 5.81 -13.24 16.16
C SER A 140 7.18 -13.00 16.79
N ASN A 141 8.11 -12.43 16.02
CA ASN A 141 9.33 -11.84 16.56
C ASN A 141 8.97 -10.56 17.34
N ILE A 142 9.83 -10.15 18.27
CA ILE A 142 9.69 -8.88 19.00
C ILE A 142 10.78 -7.92 18.53
N VAL A 143 10.37 -6.71 18.14
CA VAL A 143 11.28 -5.56 18.02
C VAL A 143 11.12 -4.67 19.24
N LEU A 144 12.22 -4.44 19.93
CA LEU A 144 12.36 -3.44 20.97
C LEU A 144 12.91 -2.16 20.34
N ASN A 145 12.19 -1.04 20.48
CA ASN A 145 12.68 0.29 20.13
C ASN A 145 13.05 1.03 21.41
N LEU A 146 14.30 1.44 21.48
CA LEU A 146 14.88 2.16 22.59
C LEU A 146 15.28 3.56 22.13
N CYS A 147 14.84 4.58 22.85
CA CYS A 147 15.30 5.94 22.66
C CYS A 147 15.89 6.51 23.94
N THR A 148 17.11 7.04 23.86
CA THR A 148 17.80 7.68 24.97
C THR A 148 18.22 9.10 24.61
N TYR A 149 18.16 10.01 25.60
CA TYR A 149 18.68 11.36 25.46
C TYR A 149 19.28 11.87 26.78
N ASN A 150 20.45 12.48 26.66
CA ASN A 150 21.08 13.23 27.74
C ASN A 150 21.95 14.35 27.14
N PRO A 151 21.78 15.61 27.51
CA PRO A 151 22.57 16.74 27.00
C PRO A 151 24.03 16.73 27.44
N PHE A 152 24.41 15.83 28.37
CA PHE A 152 25.78 15.66 28.86
C PHE A 152 26.31 14.30 28.45
N TYR A 153 26.93 14.21 27.27
CA TYR A 153 27.54 12.97 26.79
C TYR A 153 28.82 12.62 27.58
N GLN A 154 29.04 11.33 27.82
CA GLN A 154 30.22 10.84 28.56
C GLN A 154 30.75 9.52 28.00
N CYS A 155 30.02 8.44 28.13
CA CYS A 155 30.38 7.09 27.76
C CYS A 155 29.11 6.21 27.66
N ASN A 156 29.25 5.02 27.10
CA ASN A 156 28.20 4.00 27.12
C ASN A 156 28.40 3.06 28.30
N SER A 157 27.31 2.52 28.88
CA SER A 157 27.42 1.37 29.76
C SER A 157 27.80 0.12 28.98
N ILE A 158 28.58 -0.77 29.61
CA ILE A 158 29.01 -2.04 29.01
C ILE A 158 27.97 -3.11 29.33
N HIS A 159 27.50 -3.79 28.30
CA HIS A 159 26.50 -4.86 28.37
C HIS A 159 27.06 -6.19 27.91
N SER A 160 26.53 -7.29 28.48
CA SER A 160 26.65 -8.61 27.88
C SER A 160 25.83 -8.65 26.58
N GLN A 161 26.42 -9.18 25.51
CA GLN A 161 25.82 -9.20 24.18
C GLN A 161 25.85 -10.60 23.56
N SER A 162 24.84 -10.88 22.74
CA SER A 162 24.81 -12.03 21.86
C SER A 162 25.06 -11.63 20.41
N SER A 163 25.89 -12.42 19.71
CA SER A 163 26.00 -12.37 18.25
C SER A 163 24.87 -13.13 17.57
N THR A 164 24.44 -12.65 16.44
CA THR A 164 23.44 -13.28 15.57
C THR A 164 23.99 -13.45 14.15
N ILE A 165 23.37 -14.30 13.35
CA ILE A 165 23.70 -14.47 11.92
C ILE A 165 22.94 -13.50 11.01
N TYR A 166 22.10 -12.65 11.58
CA TYR A 166 21.27 -11.64 10.92
C TYR A 166 21.48 -10.28 11.57
N ASN A 167 21.03 -9.21 10.93
CA ASN A 167 21.07 -7.88 11.52
C ASN A 167 20.05 -7.81 12.67
N SER A 168 20.54 -7.85 13.89
CA SER A 168 19.72 -7.86 15.11
C SER A 168 19.66 -6.51 15.81
N ALA A 169 20.39 -5.51 15.34
CA ALA A 169 20.30 -4.13 15.82
C ALA A 169 20.38 -3.14 14.67
N THR A 170 19.63 -2.02 14.80
CA THR A 170 19.77 -0.80 13.98
C THR A 170 19.95 0.38 14.91
N ILE A 171 20.95 1.23 14.64
CA ILE A 171 21.43 2.24 15.57
C ILE A 171 21.56 3.58 14.85
N ALA A 172 20.95 4.63 15.39
CA ALA A 172 21.18 6.02 15.00
C ALA A 172 21.63 6.85 16.21
N LEU A 173 22.54 7.75 15.97
CA LEU A 173 23.19 8.58 16.98
C LEU A 173 23.08 10.05 16.57
N ASN A 174 22.94 10.94 17.53
CA ASN A 174 22.88 12.37 17.26
C ASN A 174 23.71 13.18 18.27
N TYR A 175 24.38 14.20 17.74
CA TYR A 175 25.05 15.23 18.51
C TYR A 175 25.13 16.54 17.69
N PRO A 176 24.66 17.65 18.21
CA PRO A 176 23.86 17.77 19.45
C PRO A 176 22.40 17.34 19.23
N GLY A 177 21.76 16.87 20.30
CA GLY A 177 20.31 16.65 20.38
C GLY A 177 19.86 15.20 20.32
N SER A 178 18.54 14.98 20.26
CA SER A 178 17.90 13.66 20.27
C SER A 178 17.97 12.98 18.90
N ALA A 179 18.15 11.65 18.89
CA ALA A 179 18.03 10.80 17.70
C ALA A 179 16.66 10.11 17.56
N CYS A 180 15.70 10.34 18.48
CA CYS A 180 14.45 9.61 18.56
C CYS A 180 13.57 9.74 17.31
N GLY A 181 13.68 10.84 16.59
CA GLY A 181 12.96 11.08 15.32
C GLY A 181 13.64 10.56 14.05
N PHE A 182 14.82 9.93 14.15
CA PHE A 182 15.53 9.47 12.96
C PHE A 182 14.84 8.26 12.33
N SER A 183 14.78 8.24 11.01
CA SER A 183 14.16 7.17 10.23
C SER A 183 15.15 6.08 9.78
N GLY A 184 16.46 6.31 9.90
CA GLY A 184 17.49 5.36 9.48
C GLY A 184 18.71 5.39 10.37
N GLY A 185 19.52 4.32 10.28
CA GLY A 185 20.72 4.10 11.07
C GLY A 185 21.68 3.11 10.43
N SER A 186 22.59 2.57 11.25
CA SER A 186 23.56 1.52 10.88
C SER A 186 23.18 0.19 11.51
N ASN A 187 23.37 -0.92 10.80
CA ASN A 187 23.05 -2.25 11.28
C ASN A 187 24.21 -2.90 12.03
N ALA A 188 23.87 -3.76 12.99
CA ALA A 188 24.80 -4.64 13.69
C ALA A 188 24.22 -6.05 13.85
N GLN A 189 25.12 -7.05 13.91
CA GLN A 189 24.80 -8.46 14.20
C GLN A 189 25.02 -8.82 15.67
N GLN A 190 24.98 -7.83 16.53
CA GLN A 190 25.14 -7.95 17.97
C GLN A 190 24.05 -7.15 18.63
N ARG A 191 23.59 -7.61 19.79
CA ARG A 191 22.58 -6.91 20.59
C ARG A 191 22.74 -7.28 22.07
N PRO A 192 22.27 -6.43 23.01
CA PRO A 192 22.30 -6.74 24.43
C PRO A 192 21.52 -8.03 24.75
N ASN A 193 22.02 -8.82 25.70
CA ASN A 193 21.23 -9.85 26.36
C ASN A 193 20.14 -9.16 27.20
N ILE A 194 18.93 -9.71 27.19
CA ILE A 194 17.81 -9.15 27.94
C ILE A 194 17.13 -10.20 28.79
N ARG A 195 16.28 -9.72 29.67
CA ARG A 195 15.34 -10.52 30.43
C ARG A 195 13.93 -9.96 30.25
N PHE A 196 13.02 -10.77 29.71
CA PHE A 196 11.59 -10.47 29.70
C PHE A 196 10.93 -11.14 30.90
N ASN A 197 10.27 -10.38 31.78
CA ASN A 197 9.80 -10.83 33.08
C ASN A 197 10.96 -11.49 33.87
N SER A 198 10.95 -12.81 34.02
CA SER A 198 12.01 -13.58 34.66
C SER A 198 12.85 -14.42 33.68
N ILE A 199 12.57 -14.35 32.37
CA ILE A 199 13.14 -15.21 31.33
C ILE A 199 14.33 -14.50 30.64
N ASN A 200 15.51 -15.08 30.73
CA ASN A 200 16.69 -14.57 30.06
C ASN A 200 16.67 -14.93 28.57
N VAL A 201 16.86 -13.95 27.70
CA VAL A 201 16.97 -14.11 26.25
C VAL A 201 18.34 -13.62 25.79
N GLY A 202 19.11 -14.52 25.18
CA GLY A 202 20.50 -14.32 24.88
C GLY A 202 21.41 -14.80 26.02
N SER A 203 22.47 -15.51 25.64
CA SER A 203 23.47 -16.07 26.54
C SER A 203 24.91 -15.73 26.13
N GLY A 204 25.04 -14.77 25.21
CA GLY A 204 26.37 -14.34 24.72
C GLY A 204 27.17 -13.64 25.80
N THR A 205 28.49 -13.79 25.70
CA THR A 205 29.48 -13.20 26.61
C THR A 205 30.28 -12.07 25.97
N LEU A 206 29.91 -11.67 24.75
CA LEU A 206 30.48 -10.49 24.10
C LEU A 206 30.15 -9.23 24.90
N GLN A 207 30.96 -8.22 24.76
CA GLN A 207 30.79 -6.94 25.45
C GLN A 207 31.02 -5.81 24.45
N ASN A 208 30.20 -4.76 24.54
CA ASN A 208 30.54 -3.50 23.89
C ASN A 208 31.61 -2.76 24.70
N GLY A 209 32.40 -1.93 24.05
CA GLY A 209 33.28 -0.97 24.73
C GLY A 209 32.49 0.28 25.22
N TYR A 210 33.18 1.14 25.97
CA TYR A 210 32.61 2.40 26.46
C TYR A 210 32.18 3.38 25.35
N TYR A 211 32.66 3.16 24.13
CA TYR A 211 32.40 4.02 22.97
C TYR A 211 31.72 3.24 21.83
N ASP A 212 31.44 1.94 22.04
CA ASP A 212 30.94 1.05 21.02
C ASP A 212 29.43 0.85 21.16
N TYR A 213 28.83 0.42 20.06
CA TYR A 213 27.41 0.13 19.92
C TYR A 213 27.22 -1.30 19.37
N PRO A 214 26.06 -1.91 19.65
CA PRO A 214 24.91 -1.40 20.37
C PRO A 214 25.14 -1.31 21.90
N SER A 215 24.48 -0.35 22.55
CA SER A 215 24.47 -0.23 24.00
C SER A 215 23.10 0.31 24.44
N ALA A 216 22.37 -0.47 25.27
CA ALA A 216 21.07 -0.08 25.76
C ALA A 216 21.10 1.22 26.58
N TYR A 217 22.17 1.45 27.33
CA TYR A 217 22.37 2.70 28.08
C TYR A 217 23.50 3.52 27.44
N SER A 218 23.15 4.04 26.27
CA SER A 218 24.05 4.78 25.41
C SER A 218 24.08 6.26 25.79
N ASN A 219 25.27 6.80 26.06
CA ASN A 219 25.50 8.19 26.36
C ASN A 219 26.84 8.74 25.80
N TRP A 220 27.46 8.08 24.84
CA TRP A 220 28.64 8.61 24.12
C TRP A 220 28.24 9.74 23.17
N TYR A 221 26.99 9.73 22.65
CA TYR A 221 26.34 10.83 21.96
C TYR A 221 25.17 11.32 22.81
N GLU A 222 24.72 12.59 22.64
CA GLU A 222 23.59 13.13 23.39
C GLU A 222 22.31 12.34 23.20
N GLY A 223 22.05 11.88 21.96
CA GLY A 223 20.88 11.10 21.62
C GLY A 223 21.23 9.78 20.91
N ALA A 224 20.53 8.71 21.27
CA ALA A 224 20.56 7.45 20.53
C ALA A 224 19.16 6.89 20.33
N ARG A 225 18.90 6.39 19.12
CA ARG A 225 17.78 5.52 18.81
C ARG A 225 18.30 4.17 18.39
N GLN A 226 17.78 3.10 18.99
CA GLN A 226 18.23 1.74 18.72
C GLN A 226 17.02 0.82 18.62
N GLN A 227 16.99 -0.05 17.60
CA GLN A 227 16.03 -1.14 17.53
C GLN A 227 16.76 -2.46 17.67
N TYR A 228 16.19 -3.39 18.45
CA TYR A 228 16.72 -4.72 18.67
C TYR A 228 15.67 -5.76 18.31
N LEU A 229 16.06 -6.76 17.50
CA LEU A 229 15.20 -7.85 17.06
C LEU A 229 15.47 -9.11 17.87
N TYR A 230 14.43 -9.69 18.46
CA TYR A 230 14.43 -10.97 19.13
C TYR A 230 13.47 -11.91 18.42
N THR A 231 13.97 -13.02 17.89
CA THR A 231 13.14 -13.94 17.11
C THR A 231 12.24 -14.79 18.01
N ALA A 232 11.06 -15.17 17.51
CA ALA A 232 10.12 -16.03 18.22
C ALA A 232 10.79 -17.35 18.65
N SER A 233 11.64 -17.93 17.79
CA SER A 233 12.37 -19.15 18.10
C SER A 233 13.32 -19.00 19.28
N GLU A 234 14.01 -17.85 19.43
CA GLU A 234 14.86 -17.54 20.58
C GLU A 234 14.03 -17.35 21.84
N LEU A 235 12.89 -16.63 21.74
CA LEU A 235 11.99 -16.37 22.87
C LEU A 235 11.41 -17.67 23.41
N ILE A 236 10.89 -18.55 22.53
CA ILE A 236 10.35 -19.85 22.87
C ILE A 236 11.45 -20.76 23.46
N SER A 237 12.62 -20.80 22.84
CA SER A 237 13.76 -21.61 23.32
C SER A 237 14.25 -21.16 24.69
N ALA A 238 14.13 -19.88 25.00
CA ALA A 238 14.41 -19.33 26.33
C ALA A 238 13.34 -19.66 27.38
N GLY A 239 12.16 -20.14 26.97
CA GLY A 239 11.05 -20.51 27.84
C GLY A 239 9.95 -19.45 27.96
N LEU A 240 9.95 -18.41 27.10
CA LEU A 240 8.86 -17.45 27.06
C LEU A 240 7.63 -18.10 26.39
N SER A 241 6.45 -17.83 26.91
CA SER A 241 5.15 -18.28 26.37
C SER A 241 4.30 -17.09 26.01
N ALA A 242 3.33 -17.26 25.08
CA ALA A 242 2.36 -16.23 24.75
C ALA A 242 1.71 -15.64 26.01
N GLY A 243 1.57 -14.34 26.05
CA GLY A 243 1.01 -13.62 27.19
C GLY A 243 1.62 -12.24 27.41
N ASN A 244 1.29 -11.64 28.54
CA ASN A 244 1.78 -10.32 28.89
C ASN A 244 3.25 -10.35 29.32
N ILE A 245 4.01 -9.41 28.79
CA ILE A 245 5.33 -9.02 29.25
C ILE A 245 5.15 -7.73 30.04
N ASP A 246 5.53 -7.75 31.31
CA ASP A 246 5.30 -6.64 32.25
C ASP A 246 6.61 -5.95 32.64
N SER A 247 7.75 -6.52 32.26
CA SER A 247 9.07 -5.95 32.54
C SER A 247 10.14 -6.42 31.56
N LEU A 248 11.17 -5.60 31.43
CA LEU A 248 12.39 -5.87 30.67
C LEU A 248 13.59 -5.52 31.54
N ALA A 249 14.68 -6.29 31.44
CA ALA A 249 15.94 -5.91 32.05
C ALA A 249 17.12 -6.08 31.10
N PHE A 250 18.13 -5.20 31.25
CA PHE A 250 19.42 -5.32 30.60
C PHE A 250 20.51 -5.67 31.61
N ASP A 251 21.44 -6.55 31.21
CA ASP A 251 22.58 -6.93 32.03
C ASP A 251 23.75 -5.97 31.81
N VAL A 252 24.11 -5.21 32.82
CA VAL A 252 25.18 -4.21 32.80
C VAL A 252 26.41 -4.74 33.52
N ILE A 253 27.51 -4.87 32.80
CA ILE A 253 28.80 -5.31 33.33
C ILE A 253 29.54 -4.15 34.01
N ALA A 254 29.53 -3.00 33.37
CA ALA A 254 30.13 -1.77 33.90
C ALA A 254 29.25 -0.56 33.53
N THR A 255 29.03 0.30 34.47
CA THR A 255 28.18 1.50 34.29
C THR A 255 28.99 2.69 33.79
N CYS A 256 28.38 3.50 32.93
CA CYS A 256 28.70 4.91 32.81
C CYS A 256 27.75 5.69 33.76
N PRO A 257 28.25 6.43 34.73
CA PRO A 257 27.39 7.08 35.75
C PRO A 257 26.68 8.27 35.12
N THR A 258 25.57 8.02 34.46
CA THR A 258 24.79 8.99 33.72
C THR A 258 23.34 8.92 34.15
N ASN A 259 22.73 10.07 34.38
CA ASN A 259 21.29 10.19 34.60
C ASN A 259 20.63 10.59 33.27
N PHE A 260 19.83 9.69 32.68
CA PHE A 260 19.12 9.98 31.44
C PHE A 260 17.98 10.96 31.69
N GLN A 261 17.85 11.97 30.82
CA GLN A 261 16.70 12.86 30.79
C GLN A 261 15.55 12.31 29.96
N LEU A 262 15.82 11.33 29.08
CA LEU A 262 14.84 10.53 28.39
C LEU A 262 15.37 9.10 28.25
N PHE A 263 14.59 8.14 28.72
CA PHE A 263 14.75 6.72 28.49
C PHE A 263 13.38 6.16 28.11
N GLU A 264 13.19 5.82 26.85
CA GLU A 264 11.91 5.35 26.32
C GLU A 264 12.05 3.98 25.73
N LEU A 265 11.14 3.07 26.12
CA LEU A 265 11.02 1.72 25.60
C LEU A 265 9.68 1.54 24.91
N SER A 266 9.71 0.97 23.72
CA SER A 266 8.51 0.57 22.99
C SER A 266 8.73 -0.82 22.37
N LEU A 267 7.70 -1.64 22.31
CA LEU A 267 7.73 -2.99 21.78
C LEU A 267 6.73 -3.15 20.65
N ALA A 268 7.05 -4.00 19.67
CA ALA A 268 6.14 -4.38 18.59
C ALA A 268 6.33 -5.85 18.23
N ASN A 269 5.21 -6.54 17.94
CA ASN A 269 5.22 -7.83 17.27
C ASN A 269 5.52 -7.64 15.78
N THR A 270 6.34 -8.50 15.18
CA THR A 270 6.74 -8.38 13.78
C THR A 270 7.05 -9.73 13.15
N GLY A 271 6.85 -9.82 11.83
CA GLY A 271 7.34 -10.94 11.02
C GLY A 271 8.78 -10.79 10.51
N ILE A 272 9.44 -9.65 10.76
CA ILE A 272 10.78 -9.36 10.25
C ILE A 272 11.82 -10.29 10.89
N ASN A 273 12.66 -10.94 10.06
CA ASN A 273 13.73 -11.83 10.51
C ASN A 273 15.12 -11.18 10.51
N SER A 274 15.24 -9.95 9.99
CA SER A 274 16.47 -9.16 9.97
C SER A 274 16.13 -7.69 9.88
N LEU A 275 16.77 -6.85 10.70
CA LEU A 275 16.58 -5.40 10.64
C LEU A 275 17.29 -4.81 9.42
N GLN A 276 16.68 -3.77 8.88
CA GLN A 276 17.22 -2.98 7.77
C GLN A 276 17.85 -1.68 8.32
N THR A 277 18.55 -0.94 7.46
CA THR A 277 19.10 0.38 7.83
C THR A 277 18.02 1.40 8.17
N ASN A 278 16.81 1.23 7.64
CA ASN A 278 15.65 2.04 8.03
C ASN A 278 15.01 1.43 9.29
N PHE A 279 14.70 2.30 10.25
CA PHE A 279 13.94 1.90 11.42
C PHE A 279 12.51 1.52 11.05
N ILE A 280 11.96 0.50 11.73
CA ILE A 280 10.51 0.26 11.70
C ILE A 280 9.83 1.50 12.28
N PRO A 281 8.89 2.11 11.55
CA PRO A 281 8.20 3.32 12.01
C PRO A 281 7.30 3.03 13.23
N PRO A 282 6.96 4.03 14.05
CA PRO A 282 6.10 3.85 15.23
C PRO A 282 4.71 3.29 14.89
N THR A 283 4.19 3.58 13.70
CA THR A 283 2.89 3.11 13.20
C THR A 283 2.90 1.64 12.76
N GLY A 284 4.06 0.99 12.75
CA GLY A 284 4.25 -0.32 12.15
C GLY A 284 4.37 -0.26 10.62
N VAL A 285 4.53 -1.41 10.00
CA VAL A 285 4.57 -1.58 8.54
C VAL A 285 3.55 -2.62 8.11
N ARG A 286 3.07 -2.53 6.86
CA ARG A 286 2.24 -3.56 6.23
C ARG A 286 3.11 -4.56 5.48
N ASN A 287 2.49 -5.64 5.00
CA ASN A 287 3.16 -6.59 4.12
C ASN A 287 3.39 -5.98 2.73
N HIS A 288 4.60 -6.16 2.21
CA HIS A 288 4.99 -5.77 0.85
C HIS A 288 5.64 -6.96 0.16
N THR A 289 5.12 -7.36 -0.98
CA THR A 289 5.72 -8.44 -1.78
C THR A 289 7.05 -8.00 -2.39
N ASN A 290 7.82 -9.00 -2.88
CA ASN A 290 9.04 -8.81 -3.66
C ASN A 290 8.77 -8.60 -5.16
N PHE A 291 7.50 -8.60 -5.58
CA PHE A 291 7.05 -8.35 -6.95
C PHE A 291 6.06 -7.17 -7.01
N LYS A 292 5.79 -6.67 -8.22
CA LYS A 292 4.81 -5.62 -8.52
C LYS A 292 3.74 -6.16 -9.45
N ILE A 293 2.51 -5.63 -9.38
CA ILE A 293 1.46 -5.98 -10.34
C ILE A 293 1.68 -5.18 -11.63
N SER A 294 1.54 -5.85 -12.76
CA SER A 294 1.61 -5.20 -14.08
C SER A 294 0.50 -4.16 -14.25
N SER A 295 0.82 -2.99 -14.81
CA SER A 295 -0.16 -1.95 -15.14
C SER A 295 -1.24 -2.41 -16.14
N ASN A 296 -0.98 -3.46 -16.91
CA ASN A 296 -1.95 -4.10 -17.83
C ASN A 296 -2.83 -5.14 -17.13
N GLY A 297 -2.59 -5.38 -15.85
CA GLY A 297 -3.27 -6.39 -15.04
C GLY A 297 -2.53 -7.72 -15.04
N GLU A 298 -2.68 -8.45 -13.95
CA GLU A 298 -2.01 -9.70 -13.67
C GLU A 298 -2.83 -10.58 -12.74
N THR A 299 -2.60 -11.89 -12.75
CA THR A 299 -3.30 -12.82 -11.86
C THR A 299 -2.43 -13.11 -10.66
N ILE A 300 -2.84 -12.61 -9.51
CA ILE A 300 -2.21 -12.92 -8.23
C ILE A 300 -2.82 -14.19 -7.67
N LYS A 301 -1.97 -15.09 -7.17
CA LYS A 301 -2.32 -16.41 -6.66
C LYS A 301 -1.87 -16.56 -5.21
N LEU A 302 -2.76 -17.11 -4.39
CA LEU A 302 -2.50 -17.47 -2.99
C LEU A 302 -2.39 -18.99 -2.88
N TYR A 303 -1.27 -19.47 -2.35
CA TYR A 303 -1.00 -20.88 -2.10
C TYR A 303 -0.93 -21.17 -0.60
N ASN A 304 -1.36 -22.35 -0.20
CA ASN A 304 -1.18 -22.81 1.18
C ASN A 304 0.25 -23.37 1.41
N PRO A 305 0.62 -23.72 2.67
CA PRO A 305 1.96 -24.26 2.98
C PRO A 305 2.32 -25.57 2.27
N SER A 306 1.33 -26.27 1.69
CA SER A 306 1.55 -27.46 0.85
C SER A 306 1.64 -27.14 -0.64
N ASN A 307 1.78 -25.87 -1.02
CA ASN A 307 1.82 -25.37 -2.40
C ASN A 307 0.55 -25.67 -3.21
N VAL A 308 -0.60 -25.81 -2.54
CA VAL A 308 -1.91 -25.95 -3.21
C VAL A 308 -2.52 -24.57 -3.40
N LEU A 309 -3.01 -24.27 -4.60
CA LEU A 309 -3.71 -23.02 -4.90
C LEU A 309 -4.99 -22.92 -4.06
N VAL A 310 -5.10 -21.87 -3.27
CA VAL A 310 -6.24 -21.58 -2.37
C VAL A 310 -7.19 -20.58 -3.01
N SER A 311 -6.64 -19.52 -3.59
CA SER A 311 -7.38 -18.43 -4.20
C SER A 311 -6.57 -17.77 -5.31
N SER A 312 -7.26 -17.15 -6.26
CA SER A 312 -6.62 -16.28 -7.25
C SER A 312 -7.55 -15.15 -7.66
N LEU A 313 -6.97 -14.01 -7.97
CA LEU A 313 -7.68 -12.83 -8.49
C LEU A 313 -6.89 -12.25 -9.67
N ASN A 314 -7.56 -12.08 -10.82
CA ASN A 314 -6.98 -11.30 -11.91
C ASN A 314 -7.20 -9.81 -11.60
N VAL A 315 -6.13 -9.15 -11.14
CA VAL A 315 -6.14 -7.74 -10.77
C VAL A 315 -5.97 -6.90 -12.02
N ASN A 316 -7.06 -6.70 -12.74
CA ASN A 316 -7.13 -5.84 -13.93
C ASN A 316 -8.23 -4.80 -13.77
N CYS A 317 -7.88 -3.65 -13.20
CA CYS A 317 -8.81 -2.52 -13.00
C CYS A 317 -9.18 -1.83 -14.32
N GLY A 318 -8.55 -2.18 -15.43
CA GLY A 318 -8.79 -1.58 -16.74
C GLY A 318 -8.19 -0.18 -16.84
N GLN A 319 -8.96 0.79 -17.34
CA GLN A 319 -8.45 2.14 -17.66
C GLN A 319 -8.58 3.14 -16.49
N GLY A 320 -9.30 2.78 -15.42
CA GLY A 320 -9.56 3.68 -14.30
C GLY A 320 -8.42 3.70 -13.28
N VAL A 321 -8.01 4.89 -12.88
CA VAL A 321 -7.12 5.13 -11.73
C VAL A 321 -8.00 5.21 -10.49
N GLY A 322 -7.54 4.65 -9.36
CA GLY A 322 -8.32 4.62 -8.11
C GLY A 322 -9.52 3.68 -8.17
N VAL A 323 -9.47 2.68 -9.04
CA VAL A 323 -10.48 1.61 -9.16
C VAL A 323 -9.87 0.32 -8.62
N SER A 324 -10.69 -0.50 -7.98
CA SER A 324 -10.34 -1.86 -7.59
C SER A 324 -11.22 -2.91 -8.28
N ILE A 325 -10.84 -4.15 -8.16
CA ILE A 325 -11.59 -5.31 -8.63
C ILE A 325 -11.62 -6.37 -7.53
N GLY A 326 -12.77 -6.98 -7.29
CA GLY A 326 -12.88 -7.95 -6.20
C GLY A 326 -14.20 -8.69 -6.16
N SER A 327 -14.34 -9.53 -5.14
CA SER A 327 -15.53 -10.34 -4.87
C SER A 327 -16.72 -9.47 -4.46
N PHE A 328 -17.89 -9.74 -5.01
CA PHE A 328 -19.13 -9.09 -4.56
C PHE A 328 -20.30 -10.10 -4.51
N PRO A 329 -20.89 -10.33 -3.33
CA PRO A 329 -20.39 -9.95 -2.00
C PRO A 329 -19.04 -10.59 -1.65
N ASP A 330 -18.44 -10.22 -0.51
CA ASP A 330 -17.15 -10.78 -0.06
C ASP A 330 -17.08 -12.28 -0.20
N SER A 331 -15.92 -12.79 -0.63
CA SER A 331 -15.65 -14.22 -0.91
C SER A 331 -16.53 -14.88 -1.97
N ALA A 332 -17.44 -14.15 -2.62
CA ALA A 332 -18.24 -14.72 -3.71
C ALA A 332 -17.38 -14.92 -4.98
N PRO A 333 -17.74 -15.88 -5.84
CA PRO A 333 -17.03 -16.09 -7.11
C PRO A 333 -17.32 -14.99 -8.14
N ASN A 334 -18.29 -14.11 -7.86
CA ASN A 334 -18.67 -13.01 -8.74
C ASN A 334 -17.69 -11.84 -8.53
N ILE A 335 -16.86 -11.59 -9.53
CA ILE A 335 -15.85 -10.52 -9.50
C ILE A 335 -16.41 -9.27 -10.16
N GLN A 336 -16.34 -8.15 -9.46
CA GLN A 336 -16.86 -6.85 -9.89
C GLN A 336 -15.78 -5.76 -9.76
N LYS A 337 -16.00 -4.62 -10.42
CA LYS A 337 -15.17 -3.42 -10.29
C LYS A 337 -15.81 -2.45 -9.30
N PHE A 338 -14.98 -1.74 -8.56
CA PHE A 338 -15.43 -0.73 -7.60
C PHE A 338 -14.78 0.62 -7.93
N GLY A 339 -15.62 1.62 -8.20
CA GLY A 339 -15.17 3.00 -8.43
C GLY A 339 -14.67 3.68 -7.14
N THR A 340 -15.04 3.11 -6.00
CA THR A 340 -14.53 3.47 -4.67
C THR A 340 -14.06 2.18 -4.03
N PRO A 341 -12.73 1.92 -4.00
CA PRO A 341 -12.15 0.77 -3.33
C PRO A 341 -12.44 0.76 -1.83
N THR A 342 -12.43 -0.44 -1.24
CA THR A 342 -12.73 -0.65 0.19
C THR A 342 -11.60 -1.39 0.94
N PRO A 343 -10.33 -0.96 0.80
CA PRO A 343 -9.21 -1.67 1.41
C PRO A 343 -9.34 -1.77 2.93
N GLY A 344 -9.29 -2.99 3.46
CA GLY A 344 -9.45 -3.30 4.89
C GLY A 344 -10.91 -3.32 5.38
N ALA A 345 -11.88 -3.32 4.46
CA ALA A 345 -13.29 -3.32 4.78
C ALA A 345 -14.11 -4.18 3.80
N THR A 346 -15.36 -4.47 4.16
CA THR A 346 -16.25 -5.29 3.35
C THR A 346 -16.66 -4.61 2.03
N ASN A 347 -16.66 -5.37 0.93
CA ASN A 347 -17.20 -4.96 -0.37
C ASN A 347 -18.75 -4.93 -0.37
N ASN A 348 -19.41 -5.52 0.63
CA ASN A 348 -20.86 -5.77 0.62
C ASN A 348 -21.71 -4.50 0.56
N PHE A 349 -21.17 -3.34 0.94
CA PHE A 349 -21.83 -2.04 0.89
C PHE A 349 -21.38 -1.16 -0.27
N SER A 350 -20.46 -1.64 -1.09
CA SER A 350 -19.98 -0.93 -2.28
C SER A 350 -20.97 -0.99 -3.43
N THR A 351 -20.87 -0.04 -4.35
CA THR A 351 -21.59 -0.12 -5.62
C THR A 351 -20.76 -0.92 -6.62
N PRO A 352 -21.20 -2.14 -7.00
CA PRO A 352 -20.47 -2.97 -7.96
C PRO A 352 -20.75 -2.52 -9.39
N PHE A 353 -19.74 -2.60 -10.23
CA PHE A 353 -19.81 -2.35 -11.66
C PHE A 353 -19.28 -3.55 -12.44
N THR A 354 -19.98 -3.92 -13.53
CA THR A 354 -19.60 -5.06 -14.35
C THR A 354 -18.40 -4.74 -15.25
N ASN A 355 -18.35 -3.51 -15.79
CA ASN A 355 -17.30 -3.07 -16.70
C ASN A 355 -17.28 -1.53 -16.80
N TYR A 356 -16.47 -0.99 -17.71
CA TYR A 356 -16.53 0.40 -18.15
C TYR A 356 -17.49 0.57 -19.32
N ALA A 357 -18.15 1.72 -19.40
CA ALA A 357 -18.78 2.17 -20.63
C ALA A 357 -17.69 2.35 -21.72
N ILE A 358 -18.06 2.17 -22.98
CA ILE A 358 -17.17 2.40 -24.12
C ILE A 358 -17.14 3.89 -24.43
N ALA A 359 -15.96 4.44 -24.72
CA ALA A 359 -15.79 5.85 -25.01
C ALA A 359 -16.54 6.27 -26.30
N PRO A 360 -17.19 7.43 -26.33
CA PRO A 360 -17.80 7.97 -27.53
C PRO A 360 -16.80 8.20 -28.65
N LEU A 361 -17.24 8.16 -29.90
CA LEU A 361 -16.42 8.41 -31.08
C LEU A 361 -16.83 9.73 -31.75
N PHE A 362 -15.86 10.48 -32.26
CA PHE A 362 -16.10 11.71 -33.03
C PHE A 362 -15.97 11.46 -34.52
N SER A 363 -16.86 12.06 -35.31
CA SER A 363 -16.84 11.97 -36.78
C SER A 363 -15.66 12.70 -37.41
N MET A 364 -15.04 13.64 -36.72
CA MET A 364 -13.88 14.42 -37.17
C MET A 364 -12.73 14.26 -36.17
N VAL A 365 -11.54 14.05 -36.67
CA VAL A 365 -10.31 13.97 -35.86
C VAL A 365 -9.86 15.38 -35.44
N GLY A 366 -9.05 15.49 -34.38
CA GLY A 366 -8.38 16.72 -34.01
C GLY A 366 -7.46 17.19 -35.16
N GLY A 367 -7.31 18.50 -35.34
CA GLY A 367 -6.49 19.06 -36.42
C GLY A 367 -6.62 20.55 -36.56
N VAL A 368 -5.96 21.11 -37.59
CA VAL A 368 -6.06 22.52 -37.97
C VAL A 368 -7.05 22.67 -39.12
N TYR A 369 -8.00 23.59 -38.99
CA TYR A 369 -9.10 23.81 -39.92
C TYR A 369 -9.16 25.27 -40.34
N THR A 370 -9.58 25.51 -41.58
CA THR A 370 -9.69 26.86 -42.19
C THR A 370 -11.13 27.34 -42.29
N SER A 371 -12.11 26.43 -42.13
CA SER A 371 -13.56 26.75 -42.22
C SER A 371 -14.33 25.92 -41.16
N GLY A 372 -15.44 26.48 -40.70
CA GLY A 372 -16.33 25.79 -39.78
C GLY A 372 -16.93 24.51 -40.37
N PHE A 373 -17.20 23.55 -39.49
CA PHE A 373 -17.81 22.24 -39.78
C PHE A 373 -18.66 21.77 -38.61
N THR A 374 -19.27 20.60 -38.76
CA THR A 374 -20.04 19.96 -37.65
C THR A 374 -19.39 18.64 -37.29
N VAL A 375 -19.40 18.31 -35.97
CA VAL A 375 -18.92 17.05 -35.43
C VAL A 375 -20.11 16.25 -34.89
N SER A 376 -20.27 15.03 -35.37
CA SER A 376 -21.22 14.07 -34.77
C SER A 376 -20.50 13.22 -33.74
N ILE A 377 -21.21 12.93 -32.64
CA ILE A 377 -20.76 11.94 -31.66
C ILE A 377 -21.46 10.61 -31.98
N THR A 378 -20.76 9.51 -31.85
CA THR A 378 -21.34 8.17 -31.94
C THR A 378 -21.17 7.49 -30.59
N ASP A 379 -22.27 6.98 -30.03
CA ASP A 379 -22.26 6.12 -28.84
C ASP A 379 -22.15 4.66 -29.27
N PRO A 380 -21.03 3.97 -28.98
CA PRO A 380 -20.86 2.56 -29.35
C PRO A 380 -21.43 1.58 -28.32
N ASN A 381 -22.08 2.09 -27.25
CA ASN A 381 -22.56 1.26 -26.16
C ASN A 381 -23.89 0.57 -26.47
N SER A 382 -24.05 -0.64 -25.87
CA SER A 382 -25.32 -1.36 -25.88
C SER A 382 -25.52 -1.96 -24.48
N PRO A 383 -26.53 -1.50 -23.72
CA PRO A 383 -27.51 -0.43 -24.06
C PRO A 383 -26.83 0.95 -24.24
N SER A 384 -27.55 1.87 -24.92
CA SER A 384 -27.08 3.24 -25.15
C SER A 384 -26.74 3.98 -23.87
N ALA A 385 -25.64 4.74 -23.91
CA ALA A 385 -25.17 5.54 -22.81
C ALA A 385 -25.78 6.96 -22.82
N ASN A 386 -25.81 7.59 -21.66
CA ASN A 386 -25.88 9.04 -21.57
C ASN A 386 -24.50 9.60 -21.88
N VAL A 387 -24.35 10.30 -23.01
CA VAL A 387 -23.07 10.91 -23.40
C VAL A 387 -23.09 12.38 -23.00
N PHE A 388 -22.20 12.78 -22.11
CA PHE A 388 -21.99 14.18 -21.74
C PHE A 388 -20.76 14.73 -22.44
N TYR A 389 -20.77 16.02 -22.80
CA TYR A 389 -19.67 16.66 -23.50
C TYR A 389 -19.39 18.08 -23.02
N THR A 390 -18.17 18.54 -23.26
CA THR A 390 -17.68 19.91 -23.03
C THR A 390 -16.99 20.45 -24.30
N LEU A 391 -16.90 21.77 -24.43
CA LEU A 391 -16.27 22.46 -25.57
C LEU A 391 -15.07 23.33 -25.15
N ASP A 392 -14.77 23.35 -23.88
CA ASP A 392 -13.73 24.18 -23.24
C ASP A 392 -12.51 23.38 -22.76
N GLY A 393 -12.50 22.07 -23.00
CA GLY A 393 -11.44 21.17 -22.55
C GLY A 393 -11.58 20.67 -21.11
N SER A 394 -12.61 21.05 -20.36
CA SER A 394 -12.92 20.47 -19.04
C SER A 394 -13.35 19.00 -19.18
N ASP A 395 -13.13 18.19 -18.12
CA ASP A 395 -13.50 16.76 -18.15
C ASP A 395 -15.01 16.60 -18.00
N PRO A 396 -15.70 15.94 -18.96
CA PRO A 396 -17.16 15.81 -18.90
C PRO A 396 -17.61 14.95 -17.71
N ASP A 397 -18.61 15.45 -16.99
CA ASP A 397 -19.33 14.76 -15.93
C ASP A 397 -20.85 14.81 -16.15
N THR A 398 -21.63 14.29 -15.20
CA THR A 398 -23.10 14.25 -15.30
C THR A 398 -23.77 15.62 -15.18
N THR A 399 -23.05 16.69 -14.89
CA THR A 399 -23.51 18.07 -14.87
C THR A 399 -23.21 18.83 -16.17
N SER A 400 -22.38 18.24 -17.04
CA SER A 400 -22.01 18.78 -18.34
C SER A 400 -23.18 18.70 -19.34
N SER A 401 -22.99 19.23 -20.56
CA SER A 401 -24.02 19.18 -21.59
C SER A 401 -24.32 17.76 -22.04
N LEU A 402 -25.58 17.33 -21.93
CA LEU A 402 -26.03 16.02 -22.43
C LEU A 402 -26.14 16.08 -23.97
N TRP A 403 -25.47 15.18 -24.68
CA TRP A 403 -25.63 15.05 -26.12
C TRP A 403 -26.98 14.46 -26.50
N ASN A 404 -27.71 15.14 -27.36
CA ASN A 404 -29.08 14.86 -27.77
C ASN A 404 -29.21 14.20 -29.15
N GLY A 405 -28.08 13.70 -29.73
CA GLY A 405 -28.06 13.10 -31.06
C GLY A 405 -27.79 14.10 -32.22
N THR A 406 -27.70 15.39 -31.94
CA THR A 406 -27.42 16.39 -32.97
C THR A 406 -25.92 16.64 -33.15
N SER A 407 -25.51 16.99 -34.37
CA SER A 407 -24.12 17.39 -34.66
C SER A 407 -23.79 18.72 -33.99
N ILE A 408 -22.57 18.83 -33.48
CA ILE A 408 -22.06 20.01 -32.78
C ILE A 408 -21.34 20.91 -33.78
N PRO A 409 -21.72 22.17 -33.96
CA PRO A 409 -21.06 23.12 -34.84
C PRO A 409 -19.74 23.57 -34.22
N ILE A 410 -18.65 23.51 -34.97
CA ILE A 410 -17.32 23.96 -34.59
C ILE A 410 -16.87 25.01 -35.63
N SER A 411 -16.68 26.25 -35.18
CA SER A 411 -16.31 27.39 -36.05
C SER A 411 -15.14 28.23 -35.53
N GLN A 412 -14.58 27.85 -34.40
CA GLN A 412 -13.42 28.48 -33.75
C GLN A 412 -12.61 27.43 -33.01
N THR A 413 -11.40 27.78 -32.56
CA THR A 413 -10.55 26.88 -31.77
C THR A 413 -11.33 26.36 -30.56
N THR A 414 -11.49 25.03 -30.49
CA THR A 414 -12.35 24.33 -29.57
C THR A 414 -11.71 23.01 -29.17
N VAL A 415 -11.76 22.66 -27.88
CA VAL A 415 -11.41 21.34 -27.39
C VAL A 415 -12.70 20.61 -27.02
N LEU A 416 -13.14 19.71 -27.89
CA LEU A 416 -14.29 18.84 -27.64
C LEU A 416 -13.85 17.65 -26.82
N ARG A 417 -14.53 17.43 -25.69
CA ARG A 417 -14.38 16.24 -24.87
C ARG A 417 -15.74 15.60 -24.64
N ALA A 418 -15.80 14.25 -24.62
CA ALA A 418 -17.03 13.52 -24.38
C ALA A 418 -16.78 12.26 -23.57
N ARG A 419 -17.75 11.91 -22.72
CA ARG A 419 -17.71 10.75 -21.84
C ARG A 419 -19.08 10.08 -21.75
N ALA A 420 -19.10 8.74 -21.73
CA ALA A 420 -20.30 7.93 -21.66
C ALA A 420 -20.54 7.41 -20.23
N PHE A 421 -21.83 7.44 -19.81
CA PHE A 421 -22.29 6.98 -18.52
C PHE A 421 -23.46 6.00 -18.70
N ILE A 422 -23.33 4.79 -18.14
CA ILE A 422 -24.34 3.74 -18.19
C ILE A 422 -24.58 3.24 -16.76
N ASN A 423 -25.82 3.02 -16.39
CA ASN A 423 -26.14 2.43 -15.09
C ASN A 423 -25.52 1.03 -14.95
N GLY A 424 -24.86 0.75 -13.84
CA GLY A 424 -24.16 -0.52 -13.58
C GLY A 424 -22.79 -0.66 -14.27
N TYR A 425 -22.30 0.41 -14.92
CA TYR A 425 -20.95 0.48 -15.50
C TYR A 425 -20.19 1.67 -14.92
N LEU A 426 -18.88 1.53 -14.81
CA LEU A 426 -17.99 2.67 -14.59
C LEU A 426 -18.04 3.61 -15.81
N PRO A 427 -17.88 4.92 -15.62
CA PRO A 427 -17.81 5.86 -16.72
C PRO A 427 -16.72 5.48 -17.73
N SER A 428 -16.95 5.77 -19.01
CA SER A 428 -15.93 5.55 -20.06
C SER A 428 -14.69 6.40 -19.81
N THR A 429 -13.60 6.10 -20.54
CA THR A 429 -12.57 7.11 -20.76
C THR A 429 -13.15 8.28 -21.53
N THR A 430 -12.54 9.46 -21.36
CA THR A 430 -12.93 10.67 -22.08
C THR A 430 -12.31 10.64 -23.48
N SER A 431 -13.13 10.75 -24.51
CA SER A 431 -12.69 11.06 -25.86
C SER A 431 -12.38 12.55 -25.97
N THR A 432 -11.28 12.90 -26.60
CA THR A 432 -10.78 14.28 -26.70
C THR A 432 -10.33 14.57 -28.13
N ALA A 433 -10.65 15.75 -28.64
CA ALA A 433 -10.17 16.27 -29.93
C ALA A 433 -10.02 17.79 -29.86
N SER A 434 -8.83 18.30 -30.23
CA SER A 434 -8.58 19.72 -30.40
C SER A 434 -8.82 20.11 -31.84
N TYR A 435 -9.75 21.03 -32.07
CA TYR A 435 -10.02 21.65 -33.35
C TYR A 435 -9.45 23.07 -33.34
N LEU A 436 -8.37 23.27 -34.08
CA LEU A 436 -7.59 24.51 -34.09
C LEU A 436 -7.90 25.33 -35.36
N PHE A 437 -8.08 26.63 -35.23
CA PHE A 437 -8.44 27.49 -36.33
C PHE A 437 -7.45 28.66 -36.51
N ASN A 438 -7.28 29.07 -37.75
CA ASN A 438 -6.51 30.26 -38.12
C ASN A 438 -5.04 30.25 -37.67
N LEU A 439 -4.40 29.08 -37.70
CA LEU A 439 -2.98 28.95 -37.40
C LEU A 439 -2.16 29.15 -38.69
N ASN A 440 -1.33 30.20 -38.71
CA ASN A 440 -0.50 30.57 -39.86
C ASN A 440 1.00 30.32 -39.57
N HIS A 441 1.34 29.14 -39.07
CA HIS A 441 2.74 28.76 -38.85
C HIS A 441 3.02 27.33 -39.34
N ILE A 442 4.28 27.02 -39.54
CA ILE A 442 4.76 25.74 -40.05
C ILE A 442 5.46 24.90 -38.98
N THR A 443 5.40 25.34 -37.72
CA THR A 443 5.99 24.61 -36.59
C THR A 443 5.03 23.55 -36.06
N PRO A 444 5.52 22.43 -35.51
CA PRO A 444 4.67 21.47 -34.82
C PRO A 444 3.86 22.12 -33.71
N ILE A 445 2.68 21.58 -33.44
CA ILE A 445 1.78 22.08 -32.40
C ILE A 445 1.63 21.00 -31.31
N ILE A 446 1.70 21.43 -30.08
CA ILE A 446 1.35 20.59 -28.90
C ILE A 446 0.16 21.24 -28.24
N SER A 447 -0.99 20.54 -28.24
CA SER A 447 -2.16 20.90 -27.45
C SER A 447 -2.08 20.18 -26.13
N VAL A 448 -2.04 20.93 -25.03
CA VAL A 448 -2.01 20.40 -23.65
C VAL A 448 -3.32 20.75 -22.98
N ILE A 449 -4.08 19.73 -22.63
CA ILE A 449 -5.42 19.84 -22.06
C ILE A 449 -5.36 19.32 -20.63
N THR A 450 -5.58 20.20 -19.67
CA THR A 450 -5.60 19.87 -18.23
C THR A 450 -6.57 20.79 -17.51
N ASP A 451 -7.00 20.37 -16.32
CA ASP A 451 -7.83 21.22 -15.46
C ASP A 451 -7.07 22.48 -15.03
N THR A 452 -7.77 23.61 -14.96
CA THR A 452 -7.17 24.88 -14.56
C THR A 452 -6.57 24.82 -13.16
N SER A 453 -7.13 24.04 -12.25
CA SER A 453 -6.62 23.81 -10.90
C SER A 453 -5.27 23.08 -10.87
N ASN A 454 -4.92 22.36 -11.93
CA ASN A 454 -3.59 21.76 -12.09
C ASN A 454 -2.52 22.80 -12.45
N LEU A 455 -2.93 23.93 -13.03
CA LEU A 455 -2.04 25.02 -13.43
C LEU A 455 -1.91 26.09 -12.35
N TYR A 456 -3.03 26.48 -11.72
CA TYR A 456 -3.13 27.61 -10.81
C TYR A 456 -3.80 27.20 -9.49
N GLY A 457 -3.59 28.00 -8.42
CA GLY A 457 -4.14 27.78 -7.09
C GLY A 457 -3.18 27.03 -6.14
N PRO A 458 -3.64 26.67 -4.94
CA PRO A 458 -2.78 26.11 -3.89
C PRO A 458 -2.00 24.84 -4.29
N ASN A 459 -2.54 24.08 -5.24
CA ASN A 459 -1.94 22.86 -5.79
C ASN A 459 -1.56 23.01 -7.27
N GLY A 460 -1.61 24.20 -7.84
CA GLY A 460 -1.29 24.46 -9.23
C GLY A 460 0.21 24.54 -9.47
N MET A 461 0.67 23.96 -10.59
CA MET A 461 2.10 23.87 -10.91
C MET A 461 2.73 25.25 -11.18
N PHE A 462 1.97 26.22 -11.68
CA PHE A 462 2.50 27.58 -11.96
C PHE A 462 2.64 28.42 -10.70
N ASP A 463 1.77 28.20 -9.71
CA ASP A 463 1.83 28.93 -8.43
C ASP A 463 2.81 28.26 -7.45
N ASN A 464 3.17 26.99 -7.70
CA ASN A 464 4.11 26.21 -6.89
C ASN A 464 5.27 25.67 -7.76
N PRO A 465 6.03 26.52 -8.43
CA PRO A 465 7.00 26.06 -9.44
C PRO A 465 8.24 25.37 -8.86
N THR A 466 8.44 25.41 -7.56
CA THR A 466 9.55 24.74 -6.85
C THR A 466 9.17 23.34 -6.34
N LEU A 467 7.89 22.99 -6.41
CA LEU A 467 7.41 21.66 -6.09
C LEU A 467 7.33 20.85 -7.38
N ASP A 468 7.92 19.64 -7.36
CA ASP A 468 7.88 18.71 -8.51
C ASP A 468 6.48 18.06 -8.61
N LEU A 469 5.47 18.89 -8.89
CA LEU A 469 4.07 18.47 -8.97
C LEU A 469 3.81 17.85 -10.36
N LEU A 470 3.63 16.53 -10.39
CA LEU A 470 3.14 15.82 -11.58
C LEU A 470 1.61 15.98 -11.65
N LYS A 471 1.11 16.60 -12.73
CA LYS A 471 -0.31 16.87 -12.94
C LYS A 471 -0.85 16.11 -14.15
N PRO A 472 -2.06 15.53 -14.08
CA PRO A 472 -2.66 14.83 -15.21
C PRO A 472 -2.99 15.79 -16.34
N ALA A 473 -2.69 15.38 -17.57
CA ALA A 473 -3.05 16.10 -18.77
C ALA A 473 -3.40 15.11 -19.91
N TYR A 474 -4.05 15.62 -20.93
CA TYR A 474 -4.18 14.98 -22.22
C TYR A 474 -3.38 15.80 -23.24
N VAL A 475 -2.57 15.16 -24.05
CA VAL A 475 -1.69 15.83 -25.01
C VAL A 475 -2.01 15.35 -26.41
N GLU A 476 -2.11 16.29 -27.36
CA GLU A 476 -2.17 16.02 -28.78
C GLU A 476 -0.97 16.70 -29.48
N TYR A 477 -0.25 15.93 -30.28
CA TYR A 477 0.87 16.40 -31.07
C TYR A 477 0.52 16.40 -32.56
N PHE A 478 0.59 17.57 -33.18
CA PHE A 478 0.37 17.77 -34.60
C PHE A 478 1.70 18.10 -35.30
N ASP A 479 1.92 17.49 -36.43
CA ASP A 479 3.17 17.67 -37.20
C ASP A 479 3.32 19.08 -37.82
N SER A 480 4.46 19.31 -38.47
CA SER A 480 4.77 20.55 -39.17
C SER A 480 4.37 20.53 -40.63
N THR A 481 3.58 19.57 -41.08
CA THR A 481 3.06 19.56 -42.46
C THR A 481 2.03 20.67 -42.66
N ALA A 482 1.73 21.01 -43.92
CA ALA A 482 0.76 22.06 -44.24
C ALA A 482 -0.65 21.80 -43.67
N ASN A 483 -0.97 20.54 -43.36
CA ASN A 483 -2.26 20.12 -42.77
C ASN A 483 -2.20 19.90 -41.26
N HIS A 484 -1.04 19.99 -40.63
CA HIS A 484 -0.83 19.69 -39.21
C HIS A 484 -1.57 18.41 -38.79
N ASN A 485 -1.14 17.26 -39.34
CA ASN A 485 -1.78 16.00 -39.03
C ASN A 485 -1.57 15.61 -37.55
N LEU A 486 -2.60 15.07 -36.93
CA LEU A 486 -2.48 14.48 -35.59
C LEU A 486 -1.59 13.24 -35.67
N ILE A 487 -0.43 13.28 -35.02
CA ILE A 487 0.55 12.19 -34.99
C ILE A 487 0.43 11.36 -33.72
N HIS A 488 0.17 12.02 -32.58
CA HIS A 488 0.05 11.36 -31.29
C HIS A 488 -0.99 12.06 -30.44
N SER A 489 -1.72 11.26 -29.66
CA SER A 489 -2.62 11.77 -28.62
C SER A 489 -2.69 10.79 -27.45
N GLY A 490 -2.81 11.29 -26.23
CA GLY A 490 -2.91 10.41 -25.07
C GLY A 490 -2.92 11.14 -23.73
N LYS A 491 -3.26 10.38 -22.69
CA LYS A 491 -3.11 10.82 -21.29
C LYS A 491 -1.65 10.79 -20.91
N THR A 492 -1.20 11.81 -20.18
CA THR A 492 0.17 11.93 -19.68
C THR A 492 0.18 12.71 -18.36
N GLY A 493 1.30 12.70 -17.68
CA GLY A 493 1.62 13.64 -16.62
C GLY A 493 2.41 14.83 -17.18
N ILE A 494 2.11 16.02 -16.70
CA ILE A 494 2.90 17.23 -16.95
C ILE A 494 3.48 17.76 -15.66
N MET A 495 4.70 18.27 -15.71
CA MET A 495 5.42 18.79 -14.56
C MET A 495 6.20 20.05 -14.97
N MET A 496 6.31 21.03 -14.06
CA MET A 496 7.21 22.16 -14.24
C MET A 496 8.65 21.71 -13.99
N GLY A 497 9.51 21.79 -15.00
CA GLY A 497 10.94 21.54 -14.86
C GLY A 497 11.73 22.85 -14.78
N TRP A 498 12.69 22.95 -13.86
CA TRP A 498 13.70 23.99 -13.83
C TRP A 498 14.99 23.46 -14.46
N ARG A 499 15.42 24.06 -15.57
CA ARG A 499 16.73 23.77 -16.13
C ARG A 499 17.66 24.93 -15.84
N VAL A 500 18.69 24.68 -15.02
CA VAL A 500 19.79 25.64 -14.86
C VAL A 500 20.70 25.48 -16.09
N VAL A 501 20.65 26.43 -17.00
CA VAL A 501 21.65 26.54 -18.07
C VAL A 501 22.78 27.41 -17.52
N SER A 502 24.03 27.01 -17.75
CA SER A 502 25.24 27.65 -17.21
C SER A 502 25.50 29.11 -17.65
N THR A 503 24.54 29.75 -18.28
CA THR A 503 24.49 31.17 -18.57
C THR A 503 23.19 31.73 -18.03
N PHE A 504 23.19 32.23 -16.84
CA PHE A 504 22.25 33.08 -16.08
C PHE A 504 20.80 33.30 -16.60
N THR A 505 20.24 32.45 -17.42
CA THR A 505 18.83 32.48 -17.85
C THR A 505 18.10 31.26 -17.34
N CYS A 506 17.19 31.47 -16.37
CA CYS A 506 16.26 30.45 -15.90
C CYS A 506 15.13 30.29 -16.93
N THR A 507 15.12 29.23 -17.70
CA THR A 507 14.01 28.89 -18.60
C THR A 507 13.11 27.85 -17.96
N LYS A 508 11.81 28.15 -17.86
CA LYS A 508 10.79 27.16 -17.48
C LYS A 508 10.55 26.22 -18.64
N SER A 509 10.64 24.92 -18.42
CA SER A 509 10.32 23.88 -19.42
C SER A 509 9.23 22.97 -18.89
N ILE A 510 8.37 22.46 -19.77
CA ILE A 510 7.42 21.41 -19.48
C ILE A 510 8.04 20.11 -19.99
N SER A 511 8.20 19.11 -19.10
CA SER A 511 8.67 17.78 -19.48
C SER A 511 7.50 16.81 -19.54
N TYR A 512 7.55 15.89 -20.52
CA TYR A 512 6.56 14.82 -20.68
C TYR A 512 7.22 13.50 -20.28
N GLN A 513 6.47 12.68 -19.53
CA GLN A 513 6.76 11.26 -19.36
C GLN A 513 5.67 10.49 -20.12
N PHE A 514 6.08 9.74 -21.13
CA PHE A 514 5.21 8.84 -21.89
C PHE A 514 5.08 7.49 -21.22
#